data_7c0c9ef2b9056c68c80098f2b2af7f67
#
_entry.id   7c0c9ef2b9056c68c80098f2b2af7f67
#
_cell.length_a   1.000
_cell.length_b   1.000
_cell.length_c   1.000
_cell.angle_alpha   90.00
_cell.angle_beta   90.00
_cell.angle_gamma   90.00
#
_symmetry.space_group_name_H-M   'P 1'
#
loop_
_entity.id
_entity.type
_entity.pdbx_description
1 polymer ?
#
loop_
_entity_poly.entity_id
_entity_poly.type
_entity_poly.pdbx_seq_one_letter_code
_entity_poly.pdbx_strand_id
1 'polypeptide(L)'
;MVVLVGDKDRFEDSGYYLWHLVGLWRKQGLTVTVQHGPGPLVVADLAIQHVDQTKVEPSYRAWLKHYPTTVNRRVADISKRHISQQRVLPGDRWDGPVIVKTDRNAGGHRDRRASTPGLQRRILDGLDPWLPLRWRGTLPSHEYPIFDSAKRVPGGVWDNPALMVERLLCERRGDRYALRTWSFLGKAELSSVSYGSRPVVKSDEVLERKDGVPVPEELRELRERLGFDYGRFDYAMVDGELVLYDTNATPTLGRATWAQTEARVGRLAQGLAGLL
;
A
#
# COMPACT_ATOMS: atom_id res chain seq x y z
N MET A 1 18.42 -1.67 16.20
CA MET A 1 17.40 -0.90 15.44
C MET A 1 16.04 -0.94 16.13
N VAL A 2 15.15 0.02 15.80
CA VAL A 2 13.77 0.05 16.30
C VAL A 2 12.78 0.11 15.15
N VAL A 3 11.69 -0.66 15.23
CA VAL A 3 10.57 -0.64 14.30
C VAL A 3 9.40 0.04 15.01
N LEU A 4 8.98 1.21 14.51
CA LEU A 4 7.83 1.94 15.03
C LEU A 4 6.58 1.53 14.28
N VAL A 5 5.62 0.96 14.99
CA VAL A 5 4.31 0.52 14.48
C VAL A 5 3.16 1.29 15.12
N GLY A 6 1.96 1.18 14.60
CA GLY A 6 0.77 1.80 15.20
C GLY A 6 0.47 1.28 16.59
N ASP A 7 -0.10 2.10 17.49
CA ASP A 7 -0.43 1.72 18.88
C ASP A 7 -1.27 0.45 18.98
N LYS A 8 -2.20 0.26 18.04
CA LYS A 8 -3.13 -0.87 18.00
C LYS A 8 -2.79 -1.88 16.91
N ASP A 9 -1.60 -1.78 16.32
CA ASP A 9 -1.17 -2.70 15.27
C ASP A 9 -0.90 -4.09 15.85
N ARG A 10 -1.29 -5.11 15.09
CA ARG A 10 -0.97 -6.51 15.37
C ARG A 10 0.19 -6.93 14.50
N PHE A 11 1.31 -6.26 14.67
CA PHE A 11 2.49 -6.40 13.81
C PHE A 11 2.94 -7.86 13.67
N GLU A 12 2.91 -8.61 14.76
CA GLU A 12 3.34 -10.01 14.83
C GLU A 12 2.41 -10.96 14.05
N ASP A 13 1.10 -10.64 14.01
CA ASP A 13 0.05 -11.51 13.45
C ASP A 13 -0.42 -11.06 12.05
N SER A 14 0.18 -10.01 11.49
CA SER A 14 -0.40 -9.31 10.35
C SER A 14 0.06 -9.82 8.97
N GLY A 15 1.05 -10.71 8.93
CA GLY A 15 1.64 -11.18 7.67
C GLY A 15 2.46 -10.11 6.93
N TYR A 16 2.92 -9.06 7.61
CA TYR A 16 3.79 -8.05 7.01
C TYR A 16 5.14 -8.64 6.60
N TYR A 17 5.65 -8.20 5.46
CA TYR A 17 7.04 -8.50 5.08
C TYR A 17 8.02 -8.13 6.18
N LEU A 18 7.82 -6.95 6.81
CA LEU A 18 8.74 -6.45 7.82
C LEU A 18 8.81 -7.34 9.07
N TRP A 19 7.70 -7.99 9.47
CA TRP A 19 7.72 -8.96 10.56
C TRP A 19 8.68 -10.11 10.27
N HIS A 20 8.63 -10.66 9.07
CA HIS A 20 9.52 -11.74 8.66
C HIS A 20 10.97 -11.27 8.50
N LEU A 21 11.19 -10.04 8.01
CA LEU A 21 12.51 -9.41 7.96
C LEU A 21 13.10 -9.26 9.37
N VAL A 22 12.32 -8.78 10.33
CA VAL A 22 12.72 -8.68 11.75
C VAL A 22 13.15 -10.03 12.30
N GLY A 23 12.37 -11.09 12.03
CA GLY A 23 12.71 -12.45 12.43
C GLY A 23 14.06 -12.93 11.86
N LEU A 24 14.32 -12.63 10.57
CA LEU A 24 15.57 -12.98 9.91
C LEU A 24 16.75 -12.16 10.47
N TRP A 25 16.60 -10.85 10.64
CA TRP A 25 17.65 -9.98 11.19
C TRP A 25 18.02 -10.35 12.63
N ARG A 26 17.04 -10.73 13.47
CA ARG A 26 17.31 -11.26 14.82
C ARG A 26 18.12 -12.55 14.77
N LYS A 27 17.82 -13.47 13.85
CA LYS A 27 18.63 -14.69 13.64
C LYS A 27 20.05 -14.38 13.16
N GLN A 28 20.26 -13.26 12.49
CA GLN A 28 21.56 -12.76 12.04
C GLN A 28 22.32 -11.98 13.13
N GLY A 29 21.78 -11.91 14.36
CA GLY A 29 22.41 -11.25 15.50
C GLY A 29 22.08 -9.76 15.67
N LEU A 30 21.16 -9.19 14.89
CA LEU A 30 20.76 -7.81 15.09
C LEU A 30 19.77 -7.67 16.25
N THR A 31 19.99 -6.68 17.11
CA THR A 31 19.02 -6.29 18.13
C THR A 31 17.90 -5.46 17.49
N VAL A 32 16.68 -5.99 17.47
CA VAL A 32 15.50 -5.32 16.90
C VAL A 32 14.40 -5.22 17.95
N THR A 33 14.04 -3.99 18.30
CA THR A 33 12.91 -3.67 19.19
C THR A 33 11.72 -3.25 18.35
N VAL A 34 10.53 -3.76 18.68
CA VAL A 34 9.26 -3.27 18.11
C VAL A 34 8.64 -2.33 19.13
N GLN A 35 8.34 -1.10 18.69
CA GLN A 35 7.75 -0.05 19.52
C GLN A 35 6.34 0.25 19.01
N HIS A 36 5.33 0.01 19.86
CA HIS A 36 3.94 0.35 19.59
C HIS A 36 3.67 1.81 20.00
N GLY A 37 3.45 2.64 18.99
CA GLY A 37 3.23 4.07 19.19
C GLY A 37 4.43 4.88 19.65
N PRO A 38 4.34 6.21 19.60
CA PRO A 38 5.33 7.11 20.17
C PRO A 38 5.33 6.98 21.71
N GLY A 39 6.41 6.43 22.24
CA GLY A 39 6.62 6.20 23.68
C GLY A 39 8.02 6.62 24.10
N PRO A 40 8.56 6.06 25.19
CA PRO A 40 9.95 6.26 25.59
C PRO A 40 10.91 5.95 24.44
N LEU A 41 11.96 6.75 24.30
CA LEU A 41 12.96 6.53 23.24
C LEU A 41 13.75 5.26 23.50
N VAL A 42 13.90 4.47 22.48
CA VAL A 42 14.74 3.26 22.46
C VAL A 42 16.08 3.64 21.85
N VAL A 43 17.20 3.26 22.50
CA VAL A 43 18.53 3.48 21.91
C VAL A 43 18.69 2.59 20.68
N ALA A 44 18.86 3.20 19.51
CA ALA A 44 19.02 2.51 18.24
C ALA A 44 19.70 3.40 17.20
N ASP A 45 20.52 2.79 16.34
CA ASP A 45 21.20 3.48 15.24
C ASP A 45 20.27 3.76 14.07
N LEU A 46 19.22 2.95 13.92
CA LEU A 46 18.24 3.04 12.83
C LEU A 46 16.83 2.82 13.34
N ALA A 47 15.91 3.66 12.90
CA ALA A 47 14.47 3.50 13.06
C ALA A 47 13.81 3.13 11.73
N ILE A 48 12.76 2.30 11.77
CA ILE A 48 11.92 1.97 10.62
C ILE A 48 10.51 2.46 10.90
N GLN A 49 10.00 3.36 10.06
CA GLN A 49 8.59 3.77 10.09
C GLN A 49 7.74 2.67 9.44
N HIS A 50 6.96 1.96 10.25
CA HIS A 50 6.02 0.92 9.79
C HIS A 50 4.62 1.17 10.38
N VAL A 51 4.12 2.37 10.18
CA VAL A 51 2.81 2.80 10.67
C VAL A 51 1.78 2.55 9.59
N ASP A 52 0.85 1.63 9.84
CA ASP A 52 -0.15 1.19 8.87
C ASP A 52 -1.37 2.13 8.85
N GLN A 53 -1.10 3.36 8.49
CA GLN A 53 -2.06 4.44 8.28
C GLN A 53 -1.83 5.08 6.91
N THR A 54 -2.90 5.54 6.28
CA THR A 54 -2.80 6.28 5.01
C THR A 54 -2.06 7.61 5.19
N LYS A 55 -2.31 8.29 6.31
CA LYS A 55 -1.60 9.51 6.73
C LYS A 55 -1.01 9.27 8.10
N VAL A 56 0.32 9.31 8.18
CA VAL A 56 1.05 9.12 9.43
C VAL A 56 0.87 10.34 10.32
N GLU A 57 0.36 10.14 11.52
CA GLU A 57 0.13 11.22 12.48
C GLU A 57 1.43 11.97 12.84
N PRO A 58 1.35 13.29 13.10
CA PRO A 58 2.52 14.11 13.41
C PRO A 58 3.34 13.61 14.62
N SER A 59 2.69 12.98 15.61
CA SER A 59 3.33 12.41 16.80
C SER A 59 4.36 11.32 16.46
N TYR A 60 4.01 10.40 15.55
CA TYR A 60 4.93 9.35 15.05
C TYR A 60 6.13 9.96 14.34
N ARG A 61 5.87 10.94 13.48
CA ARG A 61 6.92 11.62 12.72
C ARG A 61 7.85 12.43 13.63
N ALA A 62 7.31 13.05 14.69
CA ALA A 62 8.10 13.78 15.68
C ALA A 62 9.01 12.83 16.47
N TRP A 63 8.47 11.66 16.88
CA TRP A 63 9.25 10.63 17.57
C TRP A 63 10.42 10.09 16.73
N LEU A 64 10.18 9.86 15.44
CA LEU A 64 11.21 9.37 14.50
C LEU A 64 12.34 10.37 14.25
N LYS A 65 12.16 11.68 14.51
CA LYS A 65 13.21 12.68 14.37
C LYS A 65 14.38 12.50 15.34
N HIS A 66 14.17 11.76 16.42
CA HIS A 66 15.22 11.48 17.40
C HIS A 66 16.27 10.48 16.92
N TYR A 67 16.01 9.80 15.79
CA TYR A 67 16.93 8.81 15.23
C TYR A 67 17.73 9.39 14.06
N PRO A 68 19.05 9.13 14.01
CA PRO A 68 19.92 9.66 12.95
C PRO A 68 19.51 9.13 11.60
N THR A 69 19.24 7.82 11.52
CA THR A 69 18.78 7.15 10.29
C THR A 69 17.35 6.65 10.49
N THR A 70 16.48 6.95 9.54
CA THR A 70 15.08 6.51 9.58
C THR A 70 14.62 6.07 8.20
N VAL A 71 14.23 4.81 8.06
CA VAL A 71 13.61 4.24 6.86
C VAL A 71 12.19 4.80 6.71
N ASN A 72 11.83 5.22 5.52
CA ASN A 72 10.56 5.87 5.19
C ASN A 72 10.29 7.21 5.90
N ARG A 73 11.32 7.91 6.35
CA ARG A 73 11.19 9.20 7.07
C ARG A 73 10.32 10.23 6.34
N ARG A 74 10.37 10.24 5.00
CA ARG A 74 9.63 11.20 4.16
C ARG A 74 8.22 10.72 3.81
N VAL A 75 7.88 9.46 4.05
CA VAL A 75 6.57 8.88 3.73
C VAL A 75 5.58 9.30 4.82
N ALA A 76 4.81 10.34 4.54
CA ALA A 76 3.84 10.90 5.48
C ALA A 76 2.38 10.71 5.05
N ASP A 77 2.12 10.71 3.75
CA ASP A 77 0.79 10.61 3.14
C ASP A 77 0.87 9.72 1.89
N ILE A 78 0.17 8.59 1.94
CA ILE A 78 0.02 7.64 0.81
C ILE A 78 -1.43 7.59 0.32
N SER A 79 -2.22 8.65 0.60
CA SER A 79 -3.57 8.74 0.08
C SER A 79 -3.58 8.75 -1.45
N LYS A 80 -4.59 8.15 -2.04
CA LYS A 80 -4.69 8.06 -3.51
C LYS A 80 -4.78 9.45 -4.15
N ARG A 81 -5.40 10.42 -3.47
CA ARG A 81 -5.42 11.81 -3.95
C ARG A 81 -4.05 12.45 -4.02
N HIS A 82 -3.11 11.97 -3.18
CA HIS A 82 -1.73 12.47 -3.16
C HIS A 82 -0.86 11.77 -4.21
N ILE A 83 -1.05 10.46 -4.42
CA ILE A 83 -0.17 9.66 -5.26
C ILE A 83 -0.68 9.46 -6.69
N SER A 84 -2.02 9.46 -6.91
CA SER A 84 -2.62 9.08 -8.19
C SER A 84 -2.55 10.19 -9.23
N GLN A 85 -2.08 9.84 -10.42
CA GLN A 85 -2.11 10.66 -11.64
C GLN A 85 -3.37 10.39 -12.48
N GLN A 86 -4.22 9.44 -12.06
CA GLN A 86 -5.40 8.98 -12.82
C GLN A 86 -6.70 9.59 -12.31
N ARG A 87 -6.64 10.52 -11.37
CA ARG A 87 -7.83 11.14 -10.79
C ARG A 87 -8.70 11.81 -11.85
N VAL A 88 -10.00 11.58 -11.72
CA VAL A 88 -11.05 12.25 -12.53
C VAL A 88 -11.85 13.17 -11.60
N LEU A 89 -12.12 14.39 -12.05
CA LEU A 89 -12.95 15.37 -11.36
C LEU A 89 -14.29 15.54 -12.09
N PRO A 90 -15.33 16.06 -11.40
CA PRO A 90 -16.57 16.45 -12.07
C PRO A 90 -16.28 17.46 -13.18
N GLY A 91 -16.77 17.17 -14.39
CA GLY A 91 -16.57 18.04 -15.57
C GLY A 91 -15.32 17.74 -16.38
N ASP A 92 -14.45 16.84 -15.97
CA ASP A 92 -13.32 16.41 -16.80
C ASP A 92 -13.81 15.75 -18.10
N ARG A 93 -13.04 15.98 -19.19
CA ARG A 93 -13.32 15.41 -20.52
C ARG A 93 -12.77 13.99 -20.65
N TRP A 94 -13.13 13.10 -19.73
CA TRP A 94 -12.78 11.68 -19.82
C TRP A 94 -14.03 10.86 -20.18
N ASP A 95 -14.03 10.27 -21.36
CA ASP A 95 -15.16 9.47 -21.86
C ASP A 95 -14.95 7.95 -21.70
N GLY A 96 -13.79 7.53 -21.21
CA GLY A 96 -13.47 6.12 -20.93
C GLY A 96 -13.99 5.63 -19.58
N PRO A 97 -13.77 4.33 -19.28
CA PRO A 97 -14.20 3.73 -18.03
C PRO A 97 -13.48 4.33 -16.82
N VAL A 98 -14.19 4.35 -15.70
CA VAL A 98 -13.69 4.85 -14.42
C VAL A 98 -13.94 3.84 -13.30
N ILE A 99 -13.10 3.93 -12.26
CA ILE A 99 -13.20 3.11 -11.05
C ILE A 99 -13.33 4.02 -9.84
N VAL A 100 -14.25 3.66 -8.92
CA VAL A 100 -14.37 4.34 -7.63
C VAL A 100 -13.58 3.57 -6.58
N LYS A 101 -12.68 4.26 -5.91
CA LYS A 101 -11.82 3.71 -4.84
C LYS A 101 -11.98 4.54 -3.57
N THR A 102 -11.56 4.01 -2.43
CA THR A 102 -11.33 4.87 -1.27
C THR A 102 -10.05 5.67 -1.47
N ASP A 103 -10.05 6.90 -0.97
CA ASP A 103 -8.84 7.72 -0.89
C ASP A 103 -7.78 7.07 0.03
N ARG A 104 -8.23 6.28 0.98
CA ARG A 104 -7.40 5.60 1.97
C ARG A 104 -6.87 4.26 1.48
N ASN A 105 -5.70 3.87 1.98
CA ASN A 105 -5.11 2.57 1.71
C ASN A 105 -5.95 1.42 2.31
N ALA A 106 -5.80 0.21 1.80
CA ALA A 106 -6.52 -0.99 2.24
C ALA A 106 -8.04 -0.79 2.38
N GLY A 107 -8.66 -0.01 1.45
CA GLY A 107 -10.09 0.26 1.48
C GLY A 107 -10.56 1.11 2.68
N GLY A 108 -9.66 1.76 3.40
CA GLY A 108 -9.94 2.58 4.58
C GLY A 108 -10.14 1.81 5.89
N HIS A 109 -10.11 0.47 5.85
CA HIS A 109 -10.36 -0.36 7.05
C HIS A 109 -9.27 -0.21 8.12
N ARG A 110 -8.02 -0.01 7.71
CA ARG A 110 -6.88 0.13 8.63
C ARG A 110 -6.91 1.47 9.35
N ASP A 111 -7.16 2.55 8.63
CA ASP A 111 -7.34 3.88 9.21
C ASP A 111 -8.53 3.92 10.18
N ARG A 112 -9.65 3.27 9.81
CA ARG A 112 -10.81 3.13 10.71
C ARG A 112 -10.44 2.37 11.98
N ARG A 113 -9.64 1.29 11.87
CA ARG A 113 -9.16 0.53 13.03
C ARG A 113 -8.32 1.39 13.96
N ALA A 114 -7.44 2.21 13.42
CA ALA A 114 -6.58 3.09 14.20
C ALA A 114 -7.38 4.18 14.93
N SER A 115 -8.33 4.82 14.24
CA SER A 115 -9.03 6.02 14.74
C SER A 115 -10.33 5.74 15.53
N THR A 116 -10.96 4.56 15.38
CA THR A 116 -12.29 4.31 15.91
C THR A 116 -12.27 3.27 17.06
N PRO A 117 -12.96 3.54 18.19
CA PRO A 117 -13.12 2.57 19.27
C PRO A 117 -13.76 1.26 18.82
N GLY A 118 -13.39 0.14 19.45
CA GLY A 118 -13.73 -1.21 19.00
C GLY A 118 -15.22 -1.46 18.76
N LEU A 119 -16.10 -1.05 19.69
CA LEU A 119 -17.55 -1.24 19.55
C LEU A 119 -18.12 -0.40 18.41
N GLN A 120 -17.79 0.90 18.36
CA GLN A 120 -18.24 1.80 17.31
C GLN A 120 -17.76 1.33 15.94
N ARG A 121 -16.51 0.86 15.85
CA ARG A 121 -15.96 0.30 14.61
C ARG A 121 -16.75 -0.90 14.14
N ARG A 122 -17.08 -1.86 15.04
CA ARG A 122 -17.89 -3.06 14.67
C ARG A 122 -19.24 -2.68 14.10
N ILE A 123 -19.91 -1.66 14.67
CA ILE A 123 -21.18 -1.15 14.16
C ILE A 123 -20.98 -0.54 12.75
N LEU A 124 -20.00 0.33 12.59
CA LEU A 124 -19.72 0.97 11.30
C LEU A 124 -19.33 -0.04 10.23
N ASP A 125 -18.46 -1.01 10.55
CA ASP A 125 -18.05 -2.05 9.61
C ASP A 125 -19.23 -2.95 9.20
N GLY A 126 -20.18 -3.18 10.08
CA GLY A 126 -21.41 -3.93 9.80
C GLY A 126 -22.43 -3.15 8.93
N LEU A 127 -22.48 -1.84 9.08
CA LEU A 127 -23.41 -0.98 8.34
C LEU A 127 -22.88 -0.57 6.96
N ASP A 128 -21.59 -0.32 6.84
CA ASP A 128 -20.96 0.23 5.62
C ASP A 128 -21.35 -0.52 4.32
N PRO A 129 -21.36 -1.86 4.26
CA PRO A 129 -21.72 -2.58 3.03
C PRO A 129 -23.15 -2.30 2.54
N TRP A 130 -24.06 -1.93 3.46
CA TRP A 130 -25.47 -1.66 3.18
C TRP A 130 -25.74 -0.20 2.82
N LEU A 131 -24.76 0.69 3.07
CA LEU A 131 -24.92 2.10 2.77
C LEU A 131 -24.73 2.38 1.27
N PRO A 132 -25.48 3.33 0.70
CA PRO A 132 -25.17 3.90 -0.60
C PRO A 132 -23.73 4.44 -0.63
N LEU A 133 -23.06 4.37 -1.80
CA LEU A 133 -21.66 4.80 -1.98
C LEU A 133 -21.37 6.18 -1.39
N ARG A 134 -22.30 7.13 -1.53
CA ARG A 134 -22.15 8.50 -1.01
C ARG A 134 -21.92 8.60 0.49
N TRP A 135 -22.22 7.54 1.25
CA TRP A 135 -22.09 7.51 2.72
C TRP A 135 -21.08 6.47 3.20
N ARG A 136 -20.49 5.70 2.30
CA ARG A 136 -19.49 4.71 2.67
C ARG A 136 -18.20 5.37 3.11
N GLY A 137 -17.68 5.01 4.26
CA GLY A 137 -16.36 5.42 4.75
C GLY A 137 -15.26 4.43 4.40
N THR A 138 -15.64 3.18 4.08
CA THR A 138 -14.73 2.12 3.62
C THR A 138 -15.29 1.45 2.36
N LEU A 139 -14.40 0.94 1.53
CA LEU A 139 -14.77 0.21 0.33
C LEU A 139 -13.69 -0.86 0.06
N PRO A 140 -14.00 -2.14 0.30
CA PRO A 140 -13.06 -3.21 0.01
C PRO A 140 -12.66 -3.23 -1.46
N SER A 141 -11.41 -3.52 -1.74
CA SER A 141 -10.90 -3.44 -3.11
C SER A 141 -11.52 -4.46 -4.08
N HIS A 142 -12.18 -5.51 -3.59
CA HIS A 142 -12.95 -6.45 -4.43
C HIS A 142 -14.34 -5.94 -4.78
N GLU A 143 -14.80 -4.86 -4.14
CA GLU A 143 -16.08 -4.21 -4.38
C GLU A 143 -15.95 -2.86 -5.10
N TYR A 144 -14.76 -2.52 -5.61
CA TYR A 144 -14.58 -1.25 -6.31
C TYR A 144 -15.51 -1.16 -7.53
N PRO A 145 -16.50 -0.23 -7.52
CA PRO A 145 -17.40 -0.08 -8.63
C PRO A 145 -16.68 0.47 -9.86
N ILE A 146 -16.98 -0.13 -11.00
CA ILE A 146 -16.50 0.31 -12.30
C ILE A 146 -17.70 0.85 -13.09
N PHE A 147 -17.52 2.00 -13.73
CA PHE A 147 -18.52 2.65 -14.57
C PHE A 147 -17.93 2.88 -15.96
N ASP A 148 -18.76 2.76 -17.00
CA ASP A 148 -18.33 2.93 -18.39
C ASP A 148 -17.87 4.37 -18.68
N SER A 149 -18.28 5.34 -17.88
CA SER A 149 -17.84 6.73 -17.97
C SER A 149 -18.05 7.48 -16.68
N ALA A 150 -17.36 8.61 -16.51
CA ALA A 150 -17.52 9.51 -15.36
C ALA A 150 -18.98 10.02 -15.20
N LYS A 151 -19.72 10.15 -16.29
CA LYS A 151 -21.13 10.58 -16.29
C LYS A 151 -22.07 9.58 -15.61
N ARG A 152 -21.66 8.29 -15.51
CA ARG A 152 -22.42 7.22 -14.86
C ARG A 152 -22.17 7.13 -13.36
N VAL A 153 -21.16 7.81 -12.85
CA VAL A 153 -20.84 7.82 -11.42
C VAL A 153 -21.93 8.58 -10.67
N PRO A 154 -22.55 7.98 -9.62
CA PRO A 154 -23.58 8.67 -8.83
C PRO A 154 -23.07 9.98 -8.24
N GLY A 155 -23.86 11.05 -8.32
CA GLY A 155 -23.47 12.41 -7.89
C GLY A 155 -22.89 12.46 -6.48
N GLY A 156 -23.49 11.77 -5.52
CA GLY A 156 -23.02 11.75 -4.14
C GLY A 156 -21.66 11.03 -3.91
N VAL A 157 -21.08 10.37 -4.91
CA VAL A 157 -19.70 9.85 -4.84
C VAL A 157 -18.70 10.99 -4.90
N TRP A 158 -18.98 12.00 -5.71
CA TRP A 158 -18.12 13.17 -5.89
C TRP A 158 -18.01 14.03 -4.64
N ASP A 159 -19.07 14.05 -3.83
CA ASP A 159 -19.16 14.81 -2.59
C ASP A 159 -18.61 14.03 -1.39
N ASN A 160 -18.33 12.73 -1.54
CA ASN A 160 -17.81 11.90 -0.46
C ASN A 160 -16.29 12.02 -0.34
N PRO A 161 -15.73 12.65 0.72
CA PRO A 161 -14.30 12.84 0.89
C PRO A 161 -13.53 11.52 1.10
N ALA A 162 -14.21 10.43 1.46
CA ALA A 162 -13.59 9.11 1.63
C ALA A 162 -13.39 8.38 0.29
N LEU A 163 -14.06 8.82 -0.78
CA LEU A 163 -14.01 8.20 -2.10
C LEU A 163 -13.29 9.08 -3.12
N MET A 164 -12.80 8.47 -4.16
CA MET A 164 -12.26 9.14 -5.33
C MET A 164 -12.56 8.34 -6.59
N VAL A 165 -12.57 9.03 -7.71
CA VAL A 165 -12.78 8.46 -9.04
C VAL A 165 -11.48 8.53 -9.80
N GLU A 166 -11.08 7.42 -10.41
CA GLU A 166 -9.89 7.33 -11.26
C GLU A 166 -10.26 6.79 -12.64
N ARG A 167 -9.48 7.18 -13.65
CA ARG A 167 -9.50 6.51 -14.95
C ARG A 167 -9.18 5.04 -14.74
N LEU A 168 -9.97 4.14 -15.32
CA LEU A 168 -9.66 2.70 -15.32
C LEU A 168 -8.77 2.41 -16.52
N LEU A 169 -7.48 2.52 -16.32
CA LEU A 169 -6.44 2.17 -17.28
C LEU A 169 -5.88 0.81 -16.90
N CYS A 170 -5.95 -0.17 -17.82
CA CYS A 170 -5.54 -1.55 -17.52
C CYS A 170 -4.56 -2.05 -18.58
N GLU A 171 -3.42 -2.57 -18.12
CA GLU A 171 -2.54 -3.35 -18.99
C GLU A 171 -3.21 -4.66 -19.38
N ARG A 172 -3.15 -5.01 -20.66
CA ARG A 172 -3.75 -6.23 -21.19
C ARG A 172 -2.74 -7.09 -21.94
N ARG A 173 -2.92 -8.41 -21.83
CA ARG A 173 -2.23 -9.39 -22.65
C ARG A 173 -3.28 -10.38 -23.19
N GLY A 174 -3.74 -10.12 -24.42
CA GLY A 174 -4.90 -10.80 -24.97
C GLY A 174 -6.16 -10.50 -24.18
N ASP A 175 -6.82 -11.56 -23.69
CA ASP A 175 -8.04 -11.49 -22.87
C ASP A 175 -7.78 -11.26 -21.37
N ARG A 176 -6.49 -11.26 -20.94
CA ARG A 176 -6.11 -11.12 -19.53
C ARG A 176 -5.71 -9.70 -19.18
N TYR A 177 -5.99 -9.34 -17.93
CA TYR A 177 -5.52 -8.11 -17.30
C TYR A 177 -4.24 -8.35 -16.53
N ALA A 178 -3.31 -7.41 -16.52
CA ALA A 178 -2.05 -7.50 -15.81
C ALA A 178 -1.98 -6.53 -14.63
N LEU A 179 -1.37 -7.00 -13.53
CA LEU A 179 -0.96 -6.20 -12.39
C LEU A 179 0.53 -6.43 -12.17
N ARG A 180 1.30 -5.36 -12.24
CA ARG A 180 2.72 -5.37 -11.91
C ARG A 180 2.90 -4.95 -10.46
N THR A 181 3.80 -5.62 -9.75
CA THR A 181 4.17 -5.28 -8.39
C THR A 181 5.67 -5.13 -8.26
N TRP A 182 6.09 -4.12 -7.52
CA TRP A 182 7.48 -3.88 -7.17
C TRP A 182 7.60 -3.65 -5.67
N SER A 183 8.24 -4.60 -4.95
CA SER A 183 8.55 -4.51 -3.52
C SER A 183 10.03 -4.24 -3.35
N PHE A 184 10.40 -3.37 -2.40
CA PHE A 184 11.78 -2.95 -2.22
C PHE A 184 12.10 -2.62 -0.75
N LEU A 185 13.38 -2.75 -0.41
CA LEU A 185 14.03 -2.22 0.79
C LEU A 185 15.43 -1.76 0.42
N GLY A 186 15.73 -0.47 0.56
CA GLY A 186 16.99 0.08 0.06
C GLY A 186 17.20 -0.25 -1.42
N LYS A 187 18.31 -0.93 -1.73
CA LYS A 187 18.65 -1.39 -3.09
C LYS A 187 18.11 -2.78 -3.44
N ALA A 188 17.64 -3.53 -2.46
CA ALA A 188 17.06 -4.86 -2.72
C ALA A 188 15.63 -4.73 -3.23
N GLU A 189 15.26 -5.54 -4.21
CA GLU A 189 13.96 -5.46 -4.86
C GLU A 189 13.43 -6.82 -5.31
N LEU A 190 12.11 -6.88 -5.41
CA LEU A 190 11.35 -7.98 -5.98
C LEU A 190 10.31 -7.39 -6.92
N SER A 191 10.28 -7.84 -8.15
CA SER A 191 9.30 -7.42 -9.14
C SER A 191 8.55 -8.61 -9.70
N SER A 192 7.29 -8.40 -10.07
CA SER A 192 6.50 -9.43 -10.74
C SER A 192 5.38 -8.83 -11.56
N VAL A 193 4.85 -9.61 -12.50
CA VAL A 193 3.58 -9.37 -13.18
C VAL A 193 2.65 -10.55 -12.94
N SER A 194 1.43 -10.25 -12.54
CA SER A 194 0.34 -11.22 -12.33
C SER A 194 -0.76 -10.96 -13.33
N TYR A 195 -1.30 -12.03 -13.91
CA TYR A 195 -2.39 -11.96 -14.89
C TYR A 195 -3.66 -12.55 -14.30
N GLY A 196 -4.79 -11.87 -14.52
CA GLY A 196 -6.11 -12.30 -14.08
C GLY A 196 -7.19 -12.03 -15.13
N SER A 197 -8.41 -12.51 -14.87
CA SER A 197 -9.55 -12.36 -15.79
C SER A 197 -10.30 -11.03 -15.61
N ARG A 198 -10.02 -10.27 -14.54
CA ARG A 198 -10.72 -9.02 -14.20
C ARG A 198 -9.80 -7.81 -14.24
N PRO A 199 -10.32 -6.60 -14.49
CA PRO A 199 -9.54 -5.35 -14.49
C PRO A 199 -8.78 -5.12 -13.19
N VAL A 200 -9.37 -5.48 -12.04
CA VAL A 200 -8.73 -5.44 -10.72
C VAL A 200 -8.22 -6.83 -10.38
N VAL A 201 -6.96 -7.11 -10.72
CA VAL A 201 -6.33 -8.41 -10.47
C VAL A 201 -6.07 -8.58 -8.97
N LYS A 202 -6.66 -9.61 -8.36
CA LYS A 202 -6.49 -9.97 -6.95
C LYS A 202 -5.64 -11.21 -6.79
N SER A 203 -4.98 -11.34 -5.63
CA SER A 203 -4.06 -12.45 -5.34
C SER A 203 -4.71 -13.84 -5.38
N ASP A 204 -6.01 -13.94 -5.12
CA ASP A 204 -6.81 -15.17 -5.17
C ASP A 204 -7.36 -15.48 -6.57
N GLU A 205 -7.28 -14.54 -7.51
CA GLU A 205 -7.74 -14.66 -8.89
C GLU A 205 -6.58 -14.71 -9.91
N VAL A 206 -5.33 -14.81 -9.43
CA VAL A 206 -4.15 -14.87 -10.30
C VAL A 206 -4.10 -16.20 -11.05
N LEU A 207 -4.13 -16.12 -12.38
CA LEU A 207 -4.05 -17.25 -13.30
C LEU A 207 -2.60 -17.58 -13.68
N GLU A 208 -1.76 -16.57 -13.82
CA GLU A 208 -0.34 -16.67 -14.18
C GLU A 208 0.44 -15.60 -13.47
N ARG A 209 1.68 -15.90 -13.04
CA ARG A 209 2.61 -14.95 -12.46
C ARG A 209 4.01 -15.16 -13.01
N LYS A 210 4.69 -14.05 -13.28
CA LYS A 210 6.12 -14.01 -13.64
C LYS A 210 6.84 -13.10 -12.67
N ASP A 211 7.90 -13.60 -12.06
CA ASP A 211 8.79 -12.84 -11.19
C ASP A 211 9.99 -12.30 -11.99
N GLY A 212 10.66 -11.27 -11.45
CA GLY A 212 11.88 -10.70 -12.04
C GLY A 212 11.64 -9.86 -13.29
N VAL A 213 10.46 -9.26 -13.45
CA VAL A 213 10.18 -8.36 -14.58
C VAL A 213 10.93 -7.03 -14.43
N PRO A 214 11.35 -6.38 -15.52
CA PRO A 214 11.99 -5.08 -15.45
C PRO A 214 11.08 -4.03 -14.77
N VAL A 215 11.70 -3.20 -13.93
CA VAL A 215 11.04 -2.07 -13.27
C VAL A 215 11.38 -0.82 -14.09
N PRO A 216 10.36 -0.04 -14.53
CA PRO A 216 10.59 1.20 -15.29
C PRO A 216 11.39 2.22 -14.49
N GLU A 217 12.27 2.98 -15.14
CA GLU A 217 13.07 4.02 -14.49
C GLU A 217 12.19 5.13 -13.91
N GLU A 218 11.13 5.51 -14.62
CA GLU A 218 10.14 6.47 -14.15
C GLU A 218 9.50 6.06 -12.80
N LEU A 219 9.33 4.75 -12.56
CA LEU A 219 8.81 4.25 -11.30
C LEU A 219 9.86 4.35 -10.18
N ARG A 220 11.16 4.19 -10.50
CA ARG A 220 12.27 4.41 -9.57
C ARG A 220 12.37 5.88 -9.17
N GLU A 221 12.31 6.78 -10.12
CA GLU A 221 12.28 8.22 -9.88
C GLU A 221 11.05 8.63 -9.05
N LEU A 222 9.88 8.04 -9.34
CA LEU A 222 8.66 8.27 -8.55
C LEU A 222 8.83 7.81 -7.10
N ARG A 223 9.45 6.66 -6.88
CA ARG A 223 9.80 6.17 -5.54
C ARG A 223 10.67 7.18 -4.78
N GLU A 224 11.70 7.72 -5.42
CA GLU A 224 12.59 8.72 -4.82
C GLU A 224 11.84 10.01 -4.48
N ARG A 225 11.01 10.52 -5.39
CA ARG A 225 10.17 11.71 -5.16
C ARG A 225 9.22 11.50 -3.99
N LEU A 226 8.59 10.33 -3.87
CA LEU A 226 7.68 9.97 -2.78
C LEU A 226 8.44 9.65 -1.47
N GLY A 227 9.75 9.45 -1.53
CA GLY A 227 10.62 9.24 -0.38
C GLY A 227 10.54 7.87 0.26
N PHE A 228 10.24 6.84 -0.53
CA PHE A 228 10.17 5.47 -0.05
C PHE A 228 11.54 4.79 -0.03
N ASP A 229 11.97 4.33 1.14
CA ASP A 229 13.11 3.43 1.30
C ASP A 229 12.66 1.97 1.32
N TYR A 230 11.45 1.71 1.84
CA TYR A 230 10.80 0.42 1.97
C TYR A 230 9.33 0.50 1.58
N GLY A 231 8.85 -0.48 0.81
CA GLY A 231 7.45 -0.51 0.42
C GLY A 231 7.15 -1.45 -0.75
N ARG A 232 5.92 -1.29 -1.28
CA ARG A 232 5.45 -1.94 -2.50
C ARG A 232 4.64 -0.97 -3.34
N PHE A 233 4.92 -0.95 -4.63
CA PHE A 233 4.13 -0.24 -5.63
C PHE A 233 3.40 -1.24 -6.52
N ASP A 234 2.11 -0.98 -6.73
CA ASP A 234 1.26 -1.71 -7.66
C ASP A 234 1.01 -0.80 -8.87
N TYR A 235 1.34 -1.28 -10.08
CA TYR A 235 1.33 -0.47 -11.30
C TYR A 235 1.01 -1.30 -12.54
N ALA A 236 0.87 -0.63 -13.68
CA ALA A 236 0.76 -1.23 -15.00
C ALA A 236 1.56 -0.44 -16.03
N MET A 237 1.79 -1.05 -17.19
CA MET A 237 2.27 -0.37 -18.41
C MET A 237 1.11 -0.39 -19.43
N VAL A 238 0.53 0.76 -19.69
CA VAL A 238 -0.61 0.90 -20.62
C VAL A 238 -0.13 1.73 -21.81
N ASP A 239 -0.13 1.14 -22.98
CA ASP A 239 0.35 1.78 -24.22
C ASP A 239 1.75 2.40 -24.12
N GLY A 240 2.61 1.77 -23.31
CA GLY A 240 3.98 2.23 -23.02
C GLY A 240 4.10 3.22 -21.86
N GLU A 241 3.00 3.71 -21.32
CA GLU A 241 2.96 4.68 -20.22
C GLU A 241 2.84 3.99 -18.87
N LEU A 242 3.51 4.52 -17.85
CA LEU A 242 3.42 4.07 -16.46
C LEU A 242 2.11 4.51 -15.84
N VAL A 243 1.35 3.57 -15.30
CA VAL A 243 0.13 3.83 -14.53
C VAL A 243 0.31 3.30 -13.12
N LEU A 244 0.50 4.18 -12.13
CA LEU A 244 0.57 3.81 -10.73
C LEU A 244 -0.85 3.56 -10.18
N TYR A 245 -1.09 2.38 -9.61
CA TYR A 245 -2.37 2.02 -9.01
C TYR A 245 -2.43 2.24 -7.51
N ASP A 246 -1.33 1.91 -6.81
CA ASP A 246 -1.26 2.02 -5.35
C ASP A 246 0.18 2.04 -4.85
N THR A 247 0.40 2.64 -3.69
CA THR A 247 1.65 2.56 -2.93
C THR A 247 1.36 2.03 -1.53
N ASN A 248 2.22 1.17 -1.03
CA ASN A 248 2.04 0.57 0.29
C ASN A 248 3.34 0.64 1.10
N ALA A 249 3.32 1.37 2.20
CA ALA A 249 4.45 1.50 3.13
C ALA A 249 4.55 0.33 4.13
N THR A 250 3.51 -0.50 4.22
CA THR A 250 3.41 -1.65 5.13
C THR A 250 2.97 -2.91 4.38
N PRO A 251 3.73 -3.35 3.33
CA PRO A 251 3.30 -4.44 2.48
C PRO A 251 3.22 -5.77 3.22
N THR A 252 2.22 -6.58 2.85
CA THR A 252 2.02 -7.94 3.32
C THR A 252 2.49 -8.96 2.27
N LEU A 253 2.82 -10.16 2.72
CA LEU A 253 3.29 -11.26 1.85
C LEU A 253 2.23 -11.80 0.89
N GLY A 254 0.94 -11.61 1.20
CA GLY A 254 -0.14 -12.25 0.47
C GLY A 254 -0.14 -13.78 0.66
N ARG A 255 -0.79 -14.49 -0.25
CA ARG A 255 -0.80 -15.96 -0.26
C ARG A 255 0.46 -16.48 -0.96
N ALA A 256 1.45 -16.90 -0.19
CA ALA A 256 2.67 -17.53 -0.68
C ALA A 256 2.97 -18.77 0.15
N THR A 257 3.64 -19.78 -0.44
CA THR A 257 4.17 -20.90 0.32
C THR A 257 5.29 -20.44 1.23
N TRP A 258 5.60 -21.22 2.28
CA TRP A 258 6.68 -20.87 3.19
C TRP A 258 8.03 -20.72 2.45
N ALA A 259 8.37 -21.63 1.56
CA ALA A 259 9.61 -21.57 0.79
C ALA A 259 9.70 -20.30 -0.09
N GLN A 260 8.59 -19.93 -0.75
CA GLN A 260 8.51 -18.68 -1.54
C GLN A 260 8.65 -17.44 -0.66
N THR A 261 8.08 -17.48 0.54
CA THR A 261 8.19 -16.41 1.53
C THR A 261 9.63 -16.23 1.98
N GLU A 262 10.30 -17.32 2.36
CA GLU A 262 11.68 -17.31 2.84
C GLU A 262 12.65 -16.77 1.80
N ALA A 263 12.55 -17.21 0.55
CA ALA A 263 13.37 -16.71 -0.55
C ALA A 263 13.18 -15.21 -0.79
N ARG A 264 11.92 -14.73 -0.77
CA ARG A 264 11.59 -13.29 -0.96
C ARG A 264 12.09 -12.45 0.21
N VAL A 265 11.85 -12.89 1.44
CA VAL A 265 12.30 -12.22 2.67
C VAL A 265 13.82 -12.15 2.69
N GLY A 266 14.52 -13.28 2.39
CA GLY A 266 15.97 -13.34 2.34
C GLY A 266 16.57 -12.35 1.33
N ARG A 267 15.96 -12.22 0.15
CA ARG A 267 16.39 -11.25 -0.86
C ARG A 267 16.18 -9.80 -0.41
N LEU A 268 15.02 -9.44 0.12
CA LEU A 268 14.75 -8.08 0.61
C LEU A 268 15.60 -7.71 1.81
N ALA A 269 15.91 -8.67 2.70
CA ALA A 269 16.71 -8.42 3.89
C ALA A 269 18.10 -7.85 3.60
N GLN A 270 18.67 -8.18 2.42
CA GLN A 270 19.97 -7.67 1.97
C GLN A 270 19.98 -6.15 1.77
N GLY A 271 18.80 -5.54 1.54
CA GLY A 271 18.67 -4.11 1.34
C GLY A 271 18.94 -3.26 2.59
N LEU A 272 18.93 -3.87 3.79
CA LEU A 272 19.21 -3.16 5.04
C LEU A 272 20.65 -2.63 5.09
N ALA A 273 21.62 -3.37 4.56
CA ALA A 273 23.04 -2.98 4.60
C ALA A 273 23.34 -1.64 3.93
N GLY A 274 22.54 -1.22 2.97
CA GLY A 274 22.68 0.07 2.31
C GLY A 274 21.95 1.23 3.01
N LEU A 275 21.31 0.98 4.13
CA LEU A 275 20.55 1.95 4.92
C LEU A 275 21.20 2.24 6.29
N LEU A 276 22.16 1.42 6.70
CA LEU A 276 23.03 1.60 7.87
C LEU A 276 24.25 2.42 7.50
#